data_2b7f7dc37fc851b700ad3ad94add333b
#
_entry.id   2b7f7dc37fc851b700ad3ad94add333b
#
_cell.length_a   1.000
_cell.length_b   1.000
_cell.length_c   1.000
_cell.angle_alpha   90.00
_cell.angle_beta   90.00
_cell.angle_gamma   90.00
#
_symmetry.space_group_name_H-M   'P 1'
#
loop_
_entity.id
_entity.type
_entity.pdbx_description
1 polymer ?
#
loop_
_entity_poly.entity_id
_entity_poly.type
_entity_poly.pdbx_seq_one_letter_code
_entity_poly.pdbx_strand_id
1 'polypeptide(L)'
;MRGLRVGVIGAGIGGLSAALSLLAVGCDVQVYERSAALGEVGAGVQVSPNASRILHHLGLAGELARVGVRPLALHQRRWDDGRTLLRTPLGEPLEDRFGFPHYQAHRADLLAVLAAAVPAERIHLGHRLTGFQENRDRVRLRFAGRDDAEVDVLVGADGIHSDVREALFGPERPRFTGCIAYRGLVPAERLCHLDIEVTAQVFMGPGRHFVNYYVSGKRLMNFVAIVEQDSWARESWTDRGEVADALTAFAGWHPQVQGMLSAVDETFVWALFDRPPLAHWSRGRVTLLGDACHAMLPFMAQGAAQAIEDGATLATCLAGGAEPPAALREYERLRLPRASRMQALSSANKTRFHLPDGPEQQARDEAMAAGATDWSYDVVAWIYDHDAANPVPDGGTPR
;
A
#
# COMPACT_ATOMS: atom_id res chain seq x y z
N MET A 1 20.00 20.55 9.48
CA MET A 1 19.87 19.80 10.75
C MET A 1 20.46 18.38 10.61
N ARG A 2 21.77 18.29 10.31
CA ARG A 2 22.45 16.99 10.32
C ARG A 2 22.46 16.43 11.74
N GLY A 3 22.03 15.19 11.92
CA GLY A 3 22.02 14.50 13.20
C GLY A 3 20.73 14.57 14.01
N LEU A 4 19.60 15.04 13.42
CA LEU A 4 18.29 14.95 14.07
C LEU A 4 17.95 13.48 14.32
N ARG A 5 17.69 13.12 15.59
CA ARG A 5 17.38 11.74 15.98
C ARG A 5 15.90 11.47 15.76
N VAL A 6 15.60 10.50 14.89
CA VAL A 6 14.23 10.13 14.53
C VAL A 6 13.97 8.68 14.94
N GLY A 7 12.94 8.46 15.76
CA GLY A 7 12.43 7.13 16.07
C GLY A 7 11.23 6.78 15.19
N VAL A 8 11.34 5.70 14.46
CA VAL A 8 10.25 5.17 13.62
C VAL A 8 9.68 3.93 14.30
N ILE A 9 8.39 3.92 14.60
CA ILE A 9 7.69 2.77 15.17
C ILE A 9 7.01 1.99 14.06
N GLY A 10 7.46 0.75 13.84
CA GLY A 10 7.01 -0.15 12.79
C GLY A 10 8.01 -0.27 11.65
N ALA A 11 8.41 -1.51 11.34
CA ALA A 11 9.33 -1.87 10.26
C ALA A 11 8.57 -2.46 9.05
N GLY A 12 7.36 -1.98 8.77
CA GLY A 12 6.65 -2.25 7.53
C GLY A 12 7.20 -1.45 6.34
N ILE A 13 6.60 -1.59 5.17
CA ILE A 13 7.02 -0.89 3.93
C ILE A 13 7.13 0.62 4.18
N GLY A 14 6.12 1.24 4.80
CA GLY A 14 6.14 2.68 5.09
C GLY A 14 7.26 3.09 6.04
N GLY A 15 7.43 2.35 7.15
CA GLY A 15 8.46 2.68 8.16
C GLY A 15 9.88 2.53 7.63
N LEU A 16 10.18 1.45 6.90
CA LEU A 16 11.50 1.25 6.30
C LEU A 16 11.79 2.24 5.17
N SER A 17 10.78 2.57 4.34
CA SER A 17 10.92 3.59 3.29
C SER A 17 11.17 4.97 3.90
N ALA A 18 10.47 5.30 5.00
CA ALA A 18 10.70 6.54 5.73
C ALA A 18 12.10 6.57 6.35
N ALA A 19 12.54 5.45 6.94
CA ALA A 19 13.90 5.36 7.49
C ALA A 19 14.96 5.61 6.42
N LEU A 20 14.84 5.00 5.25
CA LEU A 20 15.77 5.20 4.13
C LEU A 20 15.76 6.66 3.65
N SER A 21 14.58 7.26 3.48
CA SER A 21 14.46 8.66 3.04
C SER A 21 15.08 9.64 4.07
N LEU A 22 14.84 9.39 5.35
CA LEU A 22 15.39 10.19 6.44
C LEU A 22 16.91 10.04 6.57
N LEU A 23 17.44 8.82 6.42
CA LEU A 23 18.88 8.56 6.38
C LEU A 23 19.55 9.30 5.22
N ALA A 24 18.92 9.30 4.04
CA ALA A 24 19.43 9.98 2.85
C ALA A 24 19.61 11.49 3.04
N VAL A 25 18.79 12.12 3.89
CA VAL A 25 18.92 13.55 4.24
C VAL A 25 19.77 13.82 5.48
N GLY A 26 20.40 12.78 6.05
CA GLY A 26 21.37 12.90 7.16
C GLY A 26 20.75 12.93 8.55
N CYS A 27 19.53 12.42 8.73
CA CYS A 27 18.97 12.16 10.06
C CYS A 27 19.64 10.93 10.71
N ASP A 28 19.66 10.88 12.03
CA ASP A 28 20.02 9.69 12.81
C ASP A 28 18.75 8.91 13.14
N VAL A 29 18.50 7.82 12.37
CA VAL A 29 17.23 7.10 12.42
C VAL A 29 17.37 5.79 13.17
N GLN A 30 16.39 5.49 14.03
CA GLN A 30 16.23 4.19 14.70
C GLN A 30 14.83 3.66 14.42
N VAL A 31 14.70 2.43 13.94
CA VAL A 31 13.44 1.75 13.64
C VAL A 31 13.15 0.71 14.72
N TYR A 32 11.98 0.77 15.34
CA TYR A 32 11.54 -0.14 16.39
C TYR A 32 10.37 -0.97 15.92
N GLU A 33 10.53 -2.29 15.89
CA GLU A 33 9.51 -3.24 15.44
C GLU A 33 9.12 -4.19 16.58
N ARG A 34 7.81 -4.34 16.80
CA ARG A 34 7.29 -5.22 17.86
C ARG A 34 7.53 -6.71 17.60
N SER A 35 7.60 -7.12 16.36
CA SER A 35 7.83 -8.50 15.95
C SER A 35 9.28 -8.92 16.18
N ALA A 36 9.50 -10.18 16.55
CA ALA A 36 10.85 -10.72 16.73
C ALA A 36 11.58 -10.99 15.40
N ALA A 37 10.86 -11.00 14.29
CA ALA A 37 11.39 -11.15 12.95
C ALA A 37 10.59 -10.32 11.97
N LEU A 38 11.24 -9.85 10.91
CA LEU A 38 10.56 -9.25 9.79
C LEU A 38 9.97 -10.37 8.93
N GLY A 39 8.67 -10.33 8.73
CA GLY A 39 7.96 -11.29 7.90
C GLY A 39 6.54 -10.81 7.64
N GLU A 40 6.03 -11.15 6.49
CA GLU A 40 4.64 -10.88 6.14
C GLU A 40 4.01 -12.10 5.49
N VAL A 41 2.72 -12.31 5.76
CA VAL A 41 1.95 -13.36 5.12
C VAL A 41 1.76 -13.00 3.65
N GLY A 42 1.99 -13.97 2.77
CA GLY A 42 2.07 -13.87 1.33
C GLY A 42 0.95 -13.06 0.69
N ALA A 43 1.27 -11.86 0.23
CA ALA A 43 0.42 -11.01 -0.57
C ALA A 43 1.24 -10.29 -1.62
N GLY A 44 0.62 -10.00 -2.75
CA GLY A 44 1.20 -9.12 -3.74
C GLY A 44 1.04 -7.64 -3.34
N VAL A 45 1.95 -6.82 -3.83
CA VAL A 45 1.91 -5.35 -3.74
C VAL A 45 2.26 -4.76 -5.09
N GLN A 46 1.66 -3.63 -5.43
CA GLN A 46 1.99 -2.87 -6.63
C GLN A 46 2.77 -1.61 -6.25
N VAL A 47 3.82 -1.33 -7.00
CA VAL A 47 4.71 -0.17 -6.83
C VAL A 47 4.62 0.65 -8.12
N SER A 48 3.74 1.63 -8.13
CA SER A 48 3.46 2.51 -9.27
C SER A 48 4.53 3.61 -9.41
N PRO A 49 4.57 4.36 -10.54
CA PRO A 49 5.62 5.34 -10.85
C PRO A 49 5.93 6.34 -9.74
N ASN A 50 4.92 6.85 -9.03
CA ASN A 50 5.10 7.75 -7.88
C ASN A 50 5.94 7.14 -6.76
N ALA A 51 5.78 5.85 -6.48
CA ALA A 51 6.54 5.13 -5.47
C ALA A 51 7.88 4.59 -6.02
N SER A 52 7.89 4.02 -7.23
CA SER A 52 9.12 3.49 -7.82
C SER A 52 10.17 4.59 -8.07
N ARG A 53 9.75 5.81 -8.40
CA ARG A 53 10.61 7.01 -8.47
C ARG A 53 11.42 7.18 -7.18
N ILE A 54 10.74 7.18 -6.04
CA ILE A 54 11.38 7.35 -4.73
C ILE A 54 12.37 6.22 -4.45
N LEU A 55 11.94 4.98 -4.66
CA LEU A 55 12.79 3.82 -4.43
C LEU A 55 13.99 3.77 -5.38
N HIS A 56 13.86 4.23 -6.63
CA HIS A 56 14.98 4.39 -7.56
C HIS A 56 15.96 5.46 -7.09
N HIS A 57 15.48 6.61 -6.62
CA HIS A 57 16.32 7.67 -6.04
C HIS A 57 17.04 7.20 -4.77
N LEU A 58 16.47 6.26 -4.01
CA LEU A 58 17.12 5.61 -2.86
C LEU A 58 18.11 4.50 -3.29
N GLY A 59 18.35 4.30 -4.58
CA GLY A 59 19.33 3.33 -5.10
C GLY A 59 18.80 1.90 -5.23
N LEU A 60 17.50 1.67 -5.09
CA LEU A 60 16.90 0.32 -5.06
C LEU A 60 16.43 -0.20 -6.43
N ALA A 61 16.72 0.51 -7.53
CA ALA A 61 16.25 0.16 -8.87
C ALA A 61 16.63 -1.29 -9.27
N GLY A 62 17.88 -1.70 -9.03
CA GLY A 62 18.38 -3.03 -9.36
C GLY A 62 17.68 -4.14 -8.57
N GLU A 63 17.50 -3.94 -7.26
CA GLU A 63 16.82 -4.90 -6.40
C GLU A 63 15.32 -5.02 -6.75
N LEU A 64 14.65 -3.90 -7.03
CA LEU A 64 13.26 -3.90 -7.49
C LEU A 64 13.11 -4.65 -8.82
N ALA A 65 14.02 -4.44 -9.77
CA ALA A 65 14.01 -5.15 -11.04
C ALA A 65 14.22 -6.67 -10.86
N ARG A 66 15.01 -7.08 -9.87
CA ARG A 66 15.29 -8.49 -9.56
C ARG A 66 14.09 -9.22 -8.94
N VAL A 67 13.36 -8.58 -8.03
CA VAL A 67 12.24 -9.20 -7.29
C VAL A 67 10.89 -8.91 -7.91
N GLY A 68 10.76 -7.78 -8.59
CA GLY A 68 9.52 -7.32 -9.19
C GLY A 68 9.23 -7.95 -10.55
N VAL A 69 7.98 -7.79 -10.97
CA VAL A 69 7.52 -8.10 -12.32
C VAL A 69 6.98 -6.81 -12.93
N ARG A 70 7.39 -6.47 -14.14
CA ARG A 70 6.86 -5.34 -14.91
C ARG A 70 5.68 -5.83 -15.74
N PRO A 71 4.44 -5.48 -15.40
CA PRO A 71 3.27 -5.91 -16.16
C PRO A 71 3.17 -5.15 -17.48
N LEU A 72 2.67 -5.81 -18.51
CA LEU A 72 2.44 -5.20 -19.82
C LEU A 72 1.24 -4.23 -19.81
N ALA A 73 0.22 -4.52 -18.99
CA ALA A 73 -1.00 -3.72 -18.91
C ALA A 73 -1.76 -3.94 -17.60
N LEU A 74 -2.60 -2.99 -17.25
CA LEU A 74 -3.77 -3.18 -16.40
C LEU A 74 -4.90 -3.66 -17.32
N HIS A 75 -5.41 -4.86 -17.08
CA HIS A 75 -6.42 -5.50 -17.92
C HIS A 75 -7.70 -5.71 -17.12
N GLN A 76 -8.68 -4.85 -17.31
CA GLN A 76 -9.98 -4.92 -16.65
C GLN A 76 -10.92 -5.74 -17.52
N ARG A 77 -11.55 -6.74 -16.92
CA ARG A 77 -12.29 -7.79 -17.62
C ARG A 77 -13.65 -8.01 -16.97
N ARG A 78 -14.58 -8.47 -17.76
CA ARG A 78 -15.88 -8.94 -17.24
C ARG A 78 -15.71 -10.29 -16.54
N TRP A 79 -16.48 -10.51 -15.49
CA TRP A 79 -16.36 -11.65 -14.59
C TRP A 79 -16.69 -13.00 -15.23
N ASP A 80 -17.69 -13.07 -16.13
CA ASP A 80 -18.27 -14.28 -16.69
C ASP A 80 -17.56 -14.77 -17.96
N ASP A 81 -17.52 -13.96 -19.01
CA ASP A 81 -16.95 -14.28 -20.31
C ASP A 81 -15.48 -13.82 -20.45
N GLY A 82 -14.98 -13.04 -19.51
CA GLY A 82 -13.62 -12.52 -19.52
C GLY A 82 -13.34 -11.50 -20.63
N ARG A 83 -14.38 -10.95 -21.29
CA ARG A 83 -14.18 -9.93 -22.32
C ARG A 83 -13.46 -8.71 -21.74
N THR A 84 -12.61 -8.12 -22.56
CA THR A 84 -11.89 -6.92 -22.19
C THR A 84 -12.86 -5.74 -22.08
N LEU A 85 -12.88 -5.10 -20.91
CA LEU A 85 -13.59 -3.84 -20.68
C LEU A 85 -12.65 -2.66 -20.90
N LEU A 86 -11.41 -2.79 -20.41
CA LEU A 86 -10.37 -1.79 -20.60
C LEU A 86 -9.00 -2.46 -20.52
N ARG A 87 -8.07 -1.98 -21.34
CA ARG A 87 -6.66 -2.38 -21.29
C ARG A 87 -5.78 -1.13 -21.34
N THR A 88 -5.20 -0.79 -20.20
CA THR A 88 -4.28 0.36 -20.07
C THR A 88 -2.85 -0.16 -20.07
N PRO A 89 -1.97 0.24 -21.01
CA PRO A 89 -0.57 -0.17 -21.00
C PRO A 89 0.14 0.21 -19.69
N LEU A 90 1.02 -0.67 -19.15
CA LEU A 90 1.81 -0.42 -17.94
C LEU A 90 3.31 -0.66 -18.16
N GLY A 91 3.72 -1.18 -19.31
CA GLY A 91 5.12 -1.42 -19.64
C GLY A 91 5.85 -0.15 -20.07
N GLU A 92 6.57 -0.24 -21.19
CA GLU A 92 7.34 0.88 -21.75
C GLU A 92 6.51 2.16 -21.94
N PRO A 93 5.26 2.12 -22.48
CA PRO A 93 4.50 3.37 -22.67
C PRO A 93 4.20 4.13 -21.38
N LEU A 94 4.03 3.44 -20.24
CA LEU A 94 3.84 4.09 -18.96
C LEU A 94 5.16 4.69 -18.45
N GLU A 95 6.27 3.97 -18.61
CA GLU A 95 7.60 4.44 -18.23
C GLU A 95 8.02 5.66 -19.06
N ASP A 96 7.76 5.64 -20.37
CA ASP A 96 7.99 6.79 -21.26
C ASP A 96 7.20 8.02 -20.81
N ARG A 97 5.96 7.83 -20.35
CA ARG A 97 5.09 8.94 -19.93
C ARG A 97 5.45 9.49 -18.55
N PHE A 98 5.79 8.63 -17.58
CA PHE A 98 5.97 9.02 -16.18
C PHE A 98 7.42 8.91 -15.68
N GLY A 99 8.34 8.43 -16.54
CA GLY A 99 9.77 8.36 -16.27
C GLY A 99 10.22 7.20 -15.36
N PHE A 100 9.28 6.43 -14.81
CA PHE A 100 9.57 5.33 -13.89
C PHE A 100 8.65 4.13 -14.13
N PRO A 101 9.15 2.89 -13.96
CA PRO A 101 8.37 1.68 -14.22
C PRO A 101 7.36 1.39 -13.11
N HIS A 102 6.31 0.65 -13.48
CA HIS A 102 5.39 0.00 -12.55
C HIS A 102 5.89 -1.41 -12.25
N TYR A 103 5.94 -1.78 -10.97
CA TYR A 103 6.31 -3.12 -10.52
C TYR A 103 5.16 -3.80 -9.79
N GLN A 104 5.09 -5.11 -9.94
CA GLN A 104 4.31 -6.03 -9.11
C GLN A 104 5.30 -6.89 -8.34
N ALA A 105 5.22 -6.87 -7.02
CA ALA A 105 6.16 -7.58 -6.16
C ALA A 105 5.42 -8.43 -5.13
N HIS A 106 6.06 -9.49 -4.66
CA HIS A 106 5.64 -10.12 -3.43
C HIS A 106 5.97 -9.19 -2.26
N ARG A 107 5.04 -8.99 -1.35
CA ARG A 107 5.18 -8.01 -0.26
C ARG A 107 6.39 -8.32 0.63
N ALA A 108 6.64 -9.60 0.91
CA ALA A 108 7.82 -10.01 1.68
C ALA A 108 9.13 -9.74 0.92
N ASP A 109 9.16 -9.91 -0.41
CA ASP A 109 10.35 -9.61 -1.21
C ASP A 109 10.65 -8.09 -1.17
N LEU A 110 9.63 -7.24 -1.31
CA LEU A 110 9.80 -5.78 -1.21
C LEU A 110 10.26 -5.37 0.19
N LEU A 111 9.67 -5.96 1.24
CA LEU A 111 10.06 -5.70 2.62
C LEU A 111 11.52 -6.09 2.86
N ALA A 112 11.95 -7.24 2.35
CA ALA A 112 13.33 -7.70 2.45
C ALA A 112 14.33 -6.76 1.74
N VAL A 113 13.97 -6.25 0.56
CA VAL A 113 14.76 -5.25 -0.16
C VAL A 113 14.92 -3.98 0.67
N LEU A 114 13.83 -3.45 1.23
CA LEU A 114 13.88 -2.26 2.07
C LEU A 114 14.68 -2.47 3.35
N ALA A 115 14.48 -3.61 4.02
CA ALA A 115 15.17 -3.93 5.27
C ALA A 115 16.69 -4.11 5.04
N ALA A 116 17.10 -4.75 3.94
CA ALA A 116 18.51 -4.92 3.60
C ALA A 116 19.23 -3.60 3.29
N ALA A 117 18.49 -2.57 2.86
CA ALA A 117 19.04 -1.25 2.57
C ALA A 117 19.19 -0.36 3.82
N VAL A 118 18.45 -0.63 4.89
CA VAL A 118 18.64 0.05 6.20
C VAL A 118 19.79 -0.64 6.94
N PRO A 119 20.78 0.09 7.50
CA PRO A 119 21.83 -0.51 8.31
C PRO A 119 21.25 -1.36 9.45
N ALA A 120 21.71 -2.60 9.59
CA ALA A 120 21.09 -3.60 10.48
C ALA A 120 21.05 -3.15 11.96
N GLU A 121 22.07 -2.40 12.40
CA GLU A 121 22.17 -1.84 13.76
C GLU A 121 21.11 -0.77 14.07
N ARG A 122 20.39 -0.32 13.06
CA ARG A 122 19.31 0.68 13.20
C ARG A 122 17.92 0.06 13.26
N ILE A 123 17.81 -1.24 13.10
CA ILE A 123 16.52 -1.98 13.18
C ILE A 123 16.48 -2.78 14.48
N HIS A 124 15.59 -2.40 15.37
CA HIS A 124 15.42 -3.01 16.70
C HIS A 124 14.15 -3.87 16.70
N LEU A 125 14.33 -5.19 16.51
CA LEU A 125 13.25 -6.17 16.59
C LEU A 125 12.86 -6.48 18.04
N GLY A 126 11.62 -6.93 18.26
CA GLY A 126 11.09 -7.24 19.59
C GLY A 126 10.95 -6.02 20.49
N HIS A 127 10.83 -4.81 19.91
CA HIS A 127 10.64 -3.54 20.63
C HIS A 127 9.19 -3.06 20.47
N ARG A 128 8.31 -3.58 21.32
CA ARG A 128 6.91 -3.14 21.37
C ARG A 128 6.79 -1.84 22.15
N LEU A 129 6.40 -0.76 21.49
CA LEU A 129 6.11 0.51 22.14
C LEU A 129 4.95 0.35 23.11
N THR A 130 5.09 0.84 24.35
CA THR A 130 4.03 0.85 25.37
C THR A 130 3.54 2.26 25.70
N GLY A 131 4.24 3.28 25.18
CA GLY A 131 3.86 4.66 25.32
C GLY A 131 5.05 5.58 25.05
N PHE A 132 4.75 6.86 24.97
CA PHE A 132 5.78 7.89 24.82
C PHE A 132 5.41 9.13 25.64
N GLN A 133 6.41 9.94 25.92
CA GLN A 133 6.22 11.21 26.61
C GLN A 133 7.03 12.28 25.90
N GLU A 134 6.34 13.29 25.39
CA GLU A 134 6.95 14.47 24.81
C GLU A 134 7.31 15.47 25.93
N ASN A 135 8.49 16.02 25.86
CA ASN A 135 8.91 17.20 26.58
C ASN A 135 9.25 18.33 25.59
N ARG A 136 9.76 19.46 26.06
CA ARG A 136 10.02 20.64 25.20
C ARG A 136 10.88 20.31 23.97
N ASP A 137 11.89 19.47 24.12
CA ASP A 137 12.94 19.29 23.11
C ASP A 137 13.04 17.86 22.57
N ARG A 138 12.40 16.88 23.22
CA ARG A 138 12.55 15.45 22.93
C ARG A 138 11.28 14.65 23.18
N VAL A 139 11.27 13.43 22.65
CA VAL A 139 10.27 12.41 22.92
C VAL A 139 10.96 11.21 23.53
N ARG A 140 10.55 10.81 24.74
CA ARG A 140 10.99 9.59 25.40
C ARG A 140 10.05 8.46 25.02
N LEU A 141 10.60 7.38 24.49
CA LEU A 141 9.89 6.17 24.07
C LEU A 141 10.05 5.10 25.16
N ARG A 142 8.96 4.40 25.49
CA ARG A 142 8.95 3.29 26.45
C ARG A 142 8.60 2.00 25.73
N PHE A 143 9.36 0.94 25.99
CA PHE A 143 9.18 -0.35 25.37
C PHE A 143 8.91 -1.44 26.41
N ALA A 144 8.12 -2.46 26.03
CA ALA A 144 7.84 -3.61 26.88
C ALA A 144 9.12 -4.46 27.11
N GLY A 145 9.64 -4.48 28.34
CA GLY A 145 10.81 -5.29 28.71
C GLY A 145 12.11 -4.94 27.98
N ARG A 146 12.24 -3.69 27.53
CA ARG A 146 13.44 -3.11 26.89
C ARG A 146 13.72 -1.75 27.48
N ASP A 147 14.95 -1.26 27.26
CA ASP A 147 15.36 0.07 27.68
C ASP A 147 14.59 1.16 26.92
N ASP A 148 14.34 2.27 27.60
CA ASP A 148 13.74 3.46 27.00
C ASP A 148 14.73 4.12 26.02
N ALA A 149 14.19 4.79 25.00
CA ALA A 149 14.97 5.58 24.06
C ALA A 149 14.51 7.05 24.06
N GLU A 150 15.41 7.96 23.65
CA GLU A 150 15.07 9.37 23.46
C GLU A 150 15.38 9.80 22.03
N VAL A 151 14.40 10.46 21.40
CA VAL A 151 14.48 10.97 20.03
C VAL A 151 14.03 12.43 19.96
N ASP A 152 14.37 13.12 18.89
CA ASP A 152 13.94 14.49 18.65
C ASP A 152 12.60 14.53 17.90
N VAL A 153 12.27 13.46 17.14
CA VAL A 153 11.01 13.25 16.42
C VAL A 153 10.59 11.78 16.55
N LEU A 154 9.31 11.55 16.80
CA LEU A 154 8.67 10.24 16.75
C LEU A 154 7.78 10.12 15.53
N VAL A 155 7.94 9.04 14.74
CA VAL A 155 7.12 8.70 13.60
C VAL A 155 6.38 7.39 13.88
N GLY A 156 5.05 7.44 13.95
CA GLY A 156 4.19 6.25 14.05
C GLY A 156 3.90 5.68 12.65
N ALA A 157 4.57 4.59 12.30
CA ALA A 157 4.38 3.81 11.07
C ALA A 157 3.89 2.39 11.38
N ASP A 158 3.15 2.24 12.48
CA ASP A 158 2.75 1.01 13.16
C ASP A 158 1.39 0.45 12.67
N GLY A 159 0.95 0.91 11.48
CA GLY A 159 -0.14 0.33 10.72
C GLY A 159 -1.54 0.71 11.23
N ILE A 160 -2.56 0.01 10.72
CA ILE A 160 -3.97 0.32 10.97
C ILE A 160 -4.36 0.25 12.46
N HIS A 161 -3.63 -0.53 13.27
CA HIS A 161 -3.80 -0.66 14.72
C HIS A 161 -2.75 0.15 15.50
N SER A 162 -2.41 1.34 15.02
CA SER A 162 -1.36 2.19 15.56
C SER A 162 -1.56 2.57 17.02
N ASP A 163 -0.63 2.14 17.87
CA ASP A 163 -0.53 2.54 19.28
C ASP A 163 -0.16 4.04 19.38
N VAL A 164 0.67 4.55 18.45
CA VAL A 164 1.06 5.96 18.39
C VAL A 164 -0.15 6.84 18.08
N ARG A 165 -1.00 6.44 17.13
CA ARG A 165 -2.22 7.17 16.78
C ARG A 165 -3.19 7.20 17.97
N GLU A 166 -3.40 6.07 18.62
CA GLU A 166 -4.30 6.00 19.79
C GLU A 166 -3.82 6.92 20.92
N ALA A 167 -2.51 6.99 21.16
CA ALA A 167 -1.93 7.89 22.14
C ALA A 167 -2.08 9.37 21.77
N LEU A 168 -2.06 9.73 20.47
CA LEU A 168 -2.23 11.10 19.99
C LEU A 168 -3.68 11.58 20.02
N PHE A 169 -4.60 10.75 19.53
CA PHE A 169 -5.97 11.19 19.16
C PHE A 169 -7.06 10.42 19.89
N GLY A 170 -6.69 9.47 20.75
CA GLY A 170 -7.63 8.63 21.49
C GLY A 170 -8.00 7.36 20.75
N PRO A 171 -8.69 6.44 21.45
CA PRO A 171 -9.09 5.15 20.90
C PRO A 171 -10.16 5.32 19.82
N GLU A 172 -9.93 4.71 18.68
CA GLU A 172 -10.88 4.60 17.57
C GLU A 172 -10.74 3.23 16.94
N ARG A 173 -11.84 2.59 16.61
CA ARG A 173 -11.83 1.28 15.95
C ARG A 173 -11.91 1.44 14.43
N PRO A 174 -11.16 0.62 13.66
CA PRO A 174 -11.35 0.52 12.23
C PRO A 174 -12.81 0.14 11.91
N ARG A 175 -13.30 0.63 10.78
CA ARG A 175 -14.66 0.32 10.31
C ARG A 175 -14.58 -0.85 9.32
N PHE A 176 -15.41 -1.88 9.53
CA PHE A 176 -15.58 -2.93 8.53
C PHE A 176 -16.27 -2.36 7.28
N THR A 177 -15.68 -2.60 6.12
CA THR A 177 -16.11 -2.00 4.85
C THR A 177 -17.20 -2.78 4.12
N GLY A 178 -17.67 -3.89 4.72
CA GLY A 178 -18.59 -4.81 4.06
C GLY A 178 -17.92 -5.67 3.00
N CYS A 179 -16.59 -5.85 3.08
CA CYS A 179 -15.85 -6.71 2.16
C CYS A 179 -14.87 -7.61 2.89
N ILE A 180 -14.74 -8.84 2.41
CA ILE A 180 -13.67 -9.77 2.75
C ILE A 180 -12.79 -10.04 1.54
N ALA A 181 -11.55 -10.44 1.76
CA ALA A 181 -10.61 -10.81 0.72
C ALA A 181 -10.05 -12.21 0.97
N TYR A 182 -10.28 -13.14 0.06
CA TYR A 182 -9.48 -14.36 -0.02
C TYR A 182 -8.20 -14.02 -0.77
N ARG A 183 -7.07 -14.46 -0.25
CA ARG A 183 -5.75 -14.23 -0.84
C ARG A 183 -4.96 -15.51 -0.94
N GLY A 184 -4.21 -15.65 -2.00
CA GLY A 184 -3.34 -16.80 -2.21
C GLY A 184 -2.20 -16.52 -3.18
N LEU A 185 -1.20 -17.38 -3.08
CA LEU A 185 -0.09 -17.46 -4.01
C LEU A 185 -0.10 -18.85 -4.65
N VAL A 186 -0.06 -18.87 -5.97
CA VAL A 186 -0.03 -20.12 -6.74
C VAL A 186 1.29 -20.20 -7.49
N PRO A 187 2.05 -21.32 -7.42
CA PRO A 187 3.19 -21.54 -8.29
C PRO A 187 2.78 -21.38 -9.76
N ALA A 188 3.47 -20.52 -10.50
CA ALA A 188 3.10 -20.19 -11.89
C ALA A 188 3.06 -21.42 -12.80
N GLU A 189 3.89 -22.43 -12.53
CA GLU A 189 3.94 -23.71 -13.24
C GLU A 189 2.59 -24.49 -13.18
N ARG A 190 1.83 -24.33 -12.10
CA ARG A 190 0.50 -24.97 -11.98
C ARG A 190 -0.56 -24.32 -12.88
N LEU A 191 -0.27 -23.12 -13.40
CA LEU A 191 -1.22 -22.31 -14.19
C LEU A 191 -0.88 -22.23 -15.68
N CYS A 192 0.13 -22.98 -16.15
CA CYS A 192 0.58 -22.93 -17.56
C CYS A 192 -0.53 -23.24 -18.57
N HIS A 193 -1.53 -24.03 -18.17
CA HIS A 193 -2.68 -24.41 -19.03
C HIS A 193 -3.71 -23.27 -19.16
N LEU A 194 -3.61 -22.19 -18.38
CA LEU A 194 -4.58 -21.09 -18.37
C LEU A 194 -4.19 -19.93 -19.29
N ASP A 195 -3.00 -19.97 -19.88
CA ASP A 195 -2.45 -18.92 -20.78
C ASP A 195 -2.65 -17.50 -20.21
N ILE A 196 -2.14 -17.28 -18.99
CA ILE A 196 -2.28 -15.98 -18.29
C ILE A 196 -1.14 -15.06 -18.74
N GLU A 197 -1.51 -13.98 -19.41
CA GLU A 197 -0.58 -12.94 -19.82
C GLU A 197 0.06 -12.24 -18.61
N VAL A 198 1.27 -11.68 -18.77
CA VAL A 198 1.96 -10.89 -17.73
C VAL A 198 1.32 -9.50 -17.60
N THR A 199 0.12 -9.47 -17.04
CA THR A 199 -0.67 -8.25 -16.82
C THR A 199 -1.18 -8.20 -15.38
N ALA A 200 -1.59 -7.01 -14.94
CA ALA A 200 -2.47 -6.88 -13.77
C ALA A 200 -3.90 -7.10 -14.24
N GLN A 201 -4.52 -8.20 -13.91
CA GLN A 201 -5.92 -8.47 -14.32
C GLN A 201 -6.88 -8.12 -13.18
N VAL A 202 -8.02 -7.53 -13.54
CA VAL A 202 -9.14 -7.27 -12.64
C VAL A 202 -10.42 -7.77 -13.30
N PHE A 203 -10.97 -8.86 -12.80
CA PHE A 203 -12.28 -9.34 -13.19
C PHE A 203 -13.34 -8.70 -12.30
N MET A 204 -14.32 -8.00 -12.89
CA MET A 204 -15.35 -7.24 -12.19
C MET A 204 -16.72 -7.88 -12.37
N GLY A 205 -17.48 -8.04 -11.28
CA GLY A 205 -18.79 -8.65 -11.30
C GLY A 205 -19.65 -8.34 -10.09
N PRO A 206 -20.90 -8.84 -10.06
CA PRO A 206 -21.88 -8.52 -9.02
C PRO A 206 -21.38 -8.78 -7.60
N GLY A 207 -21.24 -7.72 -6.78
CA GLY A 207 -20.86 -7.80 -5.38
C GLY A 207 -19.45 -8.33 -5.12
N ARG A 208 -18.58 -8.47 -6.14
CA ARG A 208 -17.24 -9.04 -6.01
C ARG A 208 -16.33 -8.68 -7.18
N HIS A 209 -15.02 -8.81 -6.95
CA HIS A 209 -14.02 -8.75 -8.02
C HIS A 209 -12.82 -9.64 -7.69
N PHE A 210 -12.06 -9.99 -8.73
CA PHE A 210 -10.89 -10.84 -8.62
C PHE A 210 -9.70 -10.15 -9.28
N VAL A 211 -8.62 -9.99 -8.52
CA VAL A 211 -7.36 -9.39 -9.01
C VAL A 211 -6.29 -10.45 -9.04
N ASN A 212 -5.54 -10.52 -10.13
CA ASN A 212 -4.37 -11.39 -10.19
C ASN A 212 -3.21 -10.75 -10.96
N TYR A 213 -2.00 -11.10 -10.57
CA TYR A 213 -0.76 -10.69 -11.23
C TYR A 213 0.43 -11.52 -10.76
N TYR A 214 1.43 -11.63 -11.62
CA TYR A 214 2.67 -12.32 -11.30
C TYR A 214 3.53 -11.52 -10.30
N VAL A 215 4.21 -12.24 -9.41
CA VAL A 215 5.18 -11.71 -8.43
C VAL A 215 6.44 -12.58 -8.38
N SER A 216 7.44 -12.18 -7.60
CA SER A 216 8.70 -12.93 -7.37
C SER A 216 9.37 -13.37 -8.69
N GLY A 217 9.55 -12.43 -9.64
CA GLY A 217 10.17 -12.72 -10.93
C GLY A 217 9.35 -13.70 -11.79
N LYS A 218 8.02 -13.66 -11.71
CA LYS A 218 7.04 -14.52 -12.40
C LYS A 218 6.97 -15.97 -11.89
N ARG A 219 7.60 -16.31 -10.77
CA ARG A 219 7.53 -17.66 -10.18
C ARG A 219 6.19 -17.92 -9.49
N LEU A 220 5.55 -16.89 -9.01
CA LEU A 220 4.29 -16.98 -8.28
C LEU A 220 3.23 -16.09 -8.93
N MET A 221 1.99 -16.60 -8.96
CA MET A 221 0.79 -15.82 -9.25
C MET A 221 0.14 -15.42 -7.94
N ASN A 222 0.03 -14.12 -7.70
CA ASN A 222 -0.76 -13.58 -6.60
C ASN A 222 -2.20 -13.42 -7.04
N PHE A 223 -3.15 -13.77 -6.18
CA PHE A 223 -4.53 -13.35 -6.36
C PHE A 223 -5.13 -12.74 -5.09
N VAL A 224 -6.11 -11.87 -5.31
CA VAL A 224 -6.98 -11.27 -4.29
C VAL A 224 -8.41 -11.36 -4.79
N ALA A 225 -9.22 -12.16 -4.13
CA ALA A 225 -10.63 -12.39 -4.45
C ALA A 225 -11.50 -11.66 -3.41
N ILE A 226 -12.08 -10.55 -3.79
CA ILE A 226 -12.88 -9.69 -2.92
C ILE A 226 -14.36 -10.06 -3.04
N VAL A 227 -15.03 -10.19 -1.91
CA VAL A 227 -16.46 -10.52 -1.81
C VAL A 227 -17.13 -9.55 -0.84
N GLU A 228 -18.29 -9.01 -1.22
CA GLU A 228 -19.15 -8.28 -0.29
C GLU A 228 -19.82 -9.24 0.69
N GLN A 229 -19.82 -8.85 1.96
CA GLN A 229 -20.39 -9.62 3.05
C GLN A 229 -20.94 -8.68 4.13
N ASP A 230 -22.17 -8.95 4.61
CA ASP A 230 -22.88 -8.05 5.52
C ASP A 230 -22.26 -7.96 6.92
N SER A 231 -21.58 -9.00 7.36
CA SER A 231 -20.96 -9.02 8.69
C SER A 231 -19.70 -9.86 8.72
N TRP A 232 -18.78 -9.49 9.59
CA TRP A 232 -17.56 -10.24 9.87
C TRP A 232 -17.27 -10.24 11.37
N ALA A 233 -17.07 -11.43 11.94
CA ALA A 233 -16.90 -11.60 13.39
C ALA A 233 -15.44 -11.61 13.87
N ARG A 234 -14.43 -11.66 12.98
CA ARG A 234 -13.02 -11.83 13.33
C ARG A 234 -12.15 -10.77 12.69
N GLU A 235 -11.29 -10.10 13.48
CA GLU A 235 -10.17 -9.29 12.99
C GLU A 235 -8.91 -10.15 13.04
N SER A 236 -8.52 -10.75 11.92
CA SER A 236 -7.26 -11.50 11.81
C SER A 236 -6.67 -11.37 10.41
N TRP A 237 -5.36 -11.19 10.33
CA TRP A 237 -4.60 -11.15 9.08
C TRP A 237 -4.05 -12.53 8.68
N THR A 238 -4.20 -13.51 9.56
CA THR A 238 -3.63 -14.86 9.41
C THR A 238 -4.67 -15.96 9.47
N ASP A 239 -5.96 -15.61 9.49
CA ASP A 239 -7.01 -16.63 9.49
C ASP A 239 -6.99 -17.38 8.17
N ARG A 240 -6.87 -18.70 8.26
CA ARG A 240 -7.01 -19.56 7.09
C ARG A 240 -8.46 -19.55 6.63
N GLY A 241 -8.64 -19.31 5.33
CA GLY A 241 -9.92 -19.48 4.65
C GLY A 241 -9.99 -20.87 4.02
N GLU A 242 -11.18 -21.40 3.91
CA GLU A 242 -11.40 -22.62 3.16
C GLU A 242 -11.39 -22.31 1.64
N VAL A 243 -10.60 -23.06 0.88
CA VAL A 243 -10.55 -22.92 -0.59
C VAL A 243 -11.93 -23.19 -1.20
N ALA A 244 -12.69 -24.10 -0.61
CA ALA A 244 -14.06 -24.43 -1.03
C ALA A 244 -15.01 -23.23 -0.92
N ASP A 245 -14.85 -22.37 0.11
CA ASP A 245 -15.66 -21.16 0.27
C ASP A 245 -15.34 -20.14 -0.82
N ALA A 246 -14.06 -19.96 -1.14
CA ALA A 246 -13.63 -19.10 -2.24
C ALA A 246 -14.15 -19.60 -3.60
N LEU A 247 -14.04 -20.91 -3.87
CA LEU A 247 -14.59 -21.53 -5.08
C LEU A 247 -16.10 -21.36 -5.19
N THR A 248 -16.83 -21.52 -4.10
CA THR A 248 -18.28 -21.33 -4.03
C THR A 248 -18.64 -19.85 -4.29
N ALA A 249 -17.91 -18.93 -3.67
CA ALA A 249 -18.13 -17.49 -3.86
C ALA A 249 -17.92 -17.04 -5.31
N PHE A 250 -17.03 -17.67 -6.04
CA PHE A 250 -16.71 -17.36 -7.45
C PHE A 250 -17.26 -18.41 -8.43
N ALA A 251 -18.27 -19.21 -8.06
CA ALA A 251 -18.89 -20.17 -8.96
C ALA A 251 -19.46 -19.47 -10.21
N GLY A 252 -19.22 -20.04 -11.39
CA GLY A 252 -19.63 -19.47 -12.68
C GLY A 252 -18.75 -18.32 -13.21
N TRP A 253 -17.69 -17.95 -12.51
CA TRP A 253 -16.72 -16.97 -12.99
C TRP A 253 -15.82 -17.56 -14.08
N HIS A 254 -15.19 -16.67 -14.84
CA HIS A 254 -14.30 -17.01 -15.95
C HIS A 254 -13.31 -18.16 -15.59
N PRO A 255 -12.99 -19.08 -16.51
CA PRO A 255 -12.17 -20.26 -16.24
C PRO A 255 -10.79 -19.96 -15.63
N GLN A 256 -10.16 -18.83 -15.97
CA GLN A 256 -8.89 -18.42 -15.33
C GLN A 256 -9.05 -18.17 -13.83
N VAL A 257 -10.18 -17.57 -13.39
CA VAL A 257 -10.47 -17.34 -11.96
C VAL A 257 -10.65 -18.67 -11.24
N GLN A 258 -11.49 -19.56 -11.81
CA GLN A 258 -11.74 -20.90 -11.26
C GLN A 258 -10.46 -21.73 -11.20
N GLY A 259 -9.64 -21.68 -12.26
CA GLY A 259 -8.39 -22.43 -12.34
C GLY A 259 -7.36 -21.95 -11.29
N MET A 260 -7.25 -20.63 -11.05
CA MET A 260 -6.37 -20.11 -10.00
C MET A 260 -6.85 -20.51 -8.60
N LEU A 261 -8.13 -20.40 -8.29
CA LEU A 261 -8.70 -20.81 -7.00
C LEU A 261 -8.57 -22.32 -6.77
N SER A 262 -8.68 -23.13 -7.82
CA SER A 262 -8.51 -24.60 -7.72
C SER A 262 -7.04 -25.03 -7.57
N ALA A 263 -6.09 -24.18 -7.98
CA ALA A 263 -4.67 -24.50 -7.98
C ALA A 263 -3.95 -24.11 -6.68
N VAL A 264 -4.62 -23.37 -5.76
CA VAL A 264 -4.03 -22.97 -4.48
C VAL A 264 -4.23 -24.07 -3.43
N ASP A 265 -3.19 -24.32 -2.62
CA ASP A 265 -3.26 -25.33 -1.55
C ASP A 265 -3.96 -24.79 -0.29
N GLU A 266 -3.77 -23.48 -0.03
CA GLU A 266 -4.38 -22.78 1.10
C GLU A 266 -4.69 -21.33 0.73
N THR A 267 -5.71 -20.76 1.35
CA THR A 267 -6.06 -19.35 1.22
C THR A 267 -6.15 -18.70 2.59
N PHE A 268 -5.90 -17.41 2.62
CA PHE A 268 -6.11 -16.58 3.81
C PHE A 268 -7.34 -15.72 3.57
N VAL A 269 -8.15 -15.53 4.61
CA VAL A 269 -9.32 -14.67 4.53
C VAL A 269 -9.16 -13.48 5.46
N TRP A 270 -9.34 -12.28 4.91
CA TRP A 270 -9.17 -11.02 5.64
C TRP A 270 -10.40 -10.15 5.46
N ALA A 271 -10.93 -9.66 6.56
CA ALA A 271 -11.89 -8.58 6.49
C ALA A 271 -11.18 -7.27 6.13
N LEU A 272 -11.76 -6.54 5.22
CA LEU A 272 -11.23 -5.24 4.84
C LEU A 272 -11.80 -4.16 5.76
N PHE A 273 -10.88 -3.49 6.42
CA PHE A 273 -11.19 -2.37 7.29
C PHE A 273 -10.63 -1.09 6.69
N ASP A 274 -11.34 0.00 6.91
CA ASP A 274 -10.86 1.35 6.64
C ASP A 274 -10.96 2.23 7.88
N ARG A 275 -10.48 3.45 7.74
CA ARG A 275 -10.65 4.50 8.74
C ARG A 275 -11.08 5.79 8.05
N PRO A 276 -11.94 6.60 8.66
CA PRO A 276 -12.20 7.94 8.18
C PRO A 276 -10.89 8.73 8.07
N PRO A 277 -10.77 9.65 7.11
CA PRO A 277 -9.62 10.55 7.06
C PRO A 277 -9.46 11.30 8.40
N LEU A 278 -8.24 11.28 8.94
CA LEU A 278 -7.91 12.05 10.14
C LEU A 278 -7.86 13.54 9.80
N ALA A 279 -8.30 14.38 10.73
CA ALA A 279 -8.16 15.83 10.60
C ALA A 279 -6.71 16.30 10.80
N HIS A 280 -5.94 15.56 11.59
CA HIS A 280 -4.52 15.85 11.90
C HIS A 280 -3.73 14.56 11.99
N TRP A 281 -2.44 14.63 11.59
CA TRP A 281 -1.49 13.53 11.71
C TRP A 281 -0.39 13.81 12.71
N SER A 282 -0.19 15.08 13.06
CA SER A 282 0.93 15.54 13.84
C SER A 282 0.50 16.31 15.08
N ARG A 283 1.21 16.10 16.19
CA ARG A 283 1.11 16.90 17.39
C ARG A 283 2.50 17.04 18.02
N GLY A 284 2.96 18.30 18.17
CA GLY A 284 4.29 18.55 18.69
C GLY A 284 5.39 17.91 17.84
N ARG A 285 6.15 17.01 18.43
CA ARG A 285 7.29 16.29 17.84
C ARG A 285 6.91 14.88 17.36
N VAL A 286 5.63 14.56 17.31
CA VAL A 286 5.11 13.25 16.95
C VAL A 286 4.23 13.36 15.70
N THR A 287 4.44 12.46 14.73
CA THR A 287 3.62 12.37 13.51
C THR A 287 3.30 10.92 13.16
N LEU A 288 2.29 10.73 12.31
CA LEU A 288 1.90 9.43 11.75
C LEU A 288 2.29 9.31 10.28
N LEU A 289 2.38 8.07 9.80
CA LEU A 289 2.74 7.73 8.43
C LEU A 289 2.02 6.44 7.99
N GLY A 290 1.61 6.39 6.71
CA GLY A 290 1.02 5.19 6.11
C GLY A 290 -0.32 4.80 6.74
N ASP A 291 -0.57 3.50 6.91
CA ASP A 291 -1.85 2.99 7.45
C ASP A 291 -2.15 3.46 8.89
N ALA A 292 -1.17 4.00 9.61
CA ALA A 292 -1.41 4.62 10.91
C ALA A 292 -2.28 5.89 10.78
N CYS A 293 -2.25 6.60 9.66
CA CYS A 293 -3.05 7.80 9.43
C CYS A 293 -4.04 7.71 8.27
N HIS A 294 -3.80 6.88 7.24
CA HIS A 294 -4.66 6.84 6.05
C HIS A 294 -4.92 5.42 5.52
N ALA A 295 -5.18 4.46 6.41
CA ALA A 295 -5.61 3.12 6.00
C ALA A 295 -6.75 3.19 4.98
N MET A 296 -6.62 2.47 3.88
CA MET A 296 -7.54 2.54 2.74
C MET A 296 -7.81 1.16 2.14
N LEU A 297 -8.92 1.04 1.41
CA LEU A 297 -9.23 -0.15 0.63
C LEU A 297 -8.16 -0.39 -0.47
N PRO A 298 -7.87 -1.64 -0.86
CA PRO A 298 -6.81 -1.94 -1.83
C PRO A 298 -7.19 -1.65 -3.29
N PHE A 299 -8.33 -1.02 -3.56
CA PHE A 299 -8.94 -0.93 -4.89
C PHE A 299 -8.29 0.09 -5.84
N MET A 300 -7.34 0.88 -5.34
CA MET A 300 -6.45 1.71 -6.15
C MET A 300 -5.00 1.21 -6.17
N ALA A 301 -4.69 0.15 -5.42
CA ALA A 301 -3.33 -0.39 -5.23
C ALA A 301 -2.31 0.69 -4.79
N GLN A 302 -2.75 1.68 -3.99
CA GLN A 302 -1.94 2.85 -3.61
C GLN A 302 -1.50 2.89 -2.14
N GLY A 303 -1.98 2.02 -1.26
CA GLY A 303 -1.64 2.11 0.16
C GLY A 303 -0.14 2.12 0.44
N ALA A 304 0.61 1.17 -0.13
CA ALA A 304 2.07 1.14 0.01
C ALA A 304 2.74 2.33 -0.70
N ALA A 305 2.26 2.73 -1.87
CA ALA A 305 2.80 3.88 -2.60
C ALA A 305 2.62 5.19 -1.83
N GLN A 306 1.46 5.41 -1.21
CA GLN A 306 1.22 6.58 -0.37
C GLN A 306 2.14 6.59 0.88
N ALA A 307 2.36 5.43 1.51
CA ALA A 307 3.28 5.34 2.65
C ALA A 307 4.75 5.61 2.24
N ILE A 308 5.17 5.22 1.04
CA ILE A 308 6.49 5.53 0.49
C ILE A 308 6.61 7.04 0.20
N GLU A 309 5.57 7.65 -0.40
CA GLU A 309 5.51 9.11 -0.59
C GLU A 309 5.58 9.88 0.73
N ASP A 310 4.90 9.39 1.77
CA ASP A 310 4.94 10.02 3.10
C ASP A 310 6.37 10.10 3.63
N GLY A 311 7.13 9.00 3.52
CA GLY A 311 8.52 8.95 3.97
C GLY A 311 9.41 9.97 3.24
N ALA A 312 9.27 10.10 1.93
CA ALA A 312 10.02 11.06 1.14
C ALA A 312 9.65 12.51 1.49
N THR A 313 8.36 12.82 1.58
CA THR A 313 7.89 14.16 1.94
C THR A 313 8.32 14.55 3.37
N LEU A 314 8.20 13.61 4.32
CA LEU A 314 8.64 13.84 5.71
C LEU A 314 10.14 14.16 5.76
N ALA A 315 10.96 13.39 5.03
CA ALA A 315 12.40 13.61 4.97
C ALA A 315 12.72 15.01 4.39
N THR A 316 12.06 15.42 3.32
CA THR A 316 12.23 16.76 2.73
C THR A 316 11.83 17.86 3.71
N CYS A 317 10.71 17.73 4.41
CA CYS A 317 10.26 18.72 5.39
C CYS A 317 11.25 18.86 6.56
N LEU A 318 11.76 17.75 7.08
CA LEU A 318 12.75 17.77 8.17
C LEU A 318 14.13 18.28 7.72
N ALA A 319 14.51 18.07 6.47
CA ALA A 319 15.73 18.62 5.88
C ALA A 319 15.68 20.14 5.65
N GLY A 320 14.50 20.73 5.54
CA GLY A 320 14.27 22.14 5.22
C GLY A 320 14.70 23.15 6.30
N GLY A 321 15.23 22.69 7.43
CA GLY A 321 15.84 23.56 8.46
C GLY A 321 14.85 24.18 9.47
N ALA A 322 13.55 23.93 9.33
CA ALA A 322 12.56 24.36 10.32
C ALA A 322 12.63 23.52 11.60
N GLU A 323 12.20 24.08 12.73
CA GLU A 323 12.04 23.30 13.97
C GLU A 323 11.09 22.12 13.75
N PRO A 324 11.36 20.95 14.37
CA PRO A 324 10.61 19.73 14.11
C PRO A 324 9.08 19.88 14.14
N PRO A 325 8.45 20.55 15.13
CA PRO A 325 7.00 20.73 15.11
C PRO A 325 6.46 21.52 13.91
N ALA A 326 7.26 22.44 13.36
CA ALA A 326 6.87 23.19 12.16
C ALA A 326 7.04 22.34 10.89
N ALA A 327 8.13 21.57 10.80
CA ALA A 327 8.38 20.63 9.70
C ALA A 327 7.29 19.54 9.63
N LEU A 328 6.85 19.00 10.78
CA LEU A 328 5.78 18.00 10.84
C LEU A 328 4.42 18.57 10.43
N ARG A 329 4.12 19.83 10.79
CA ARG A 329 2.90 20.49 10.27
C ARG A 329 2.94 20.71 8.77
N GLU A 330 4.10 21.03 8.21
CA GLU A 330 4.27 21.17 6.76
C GLU A 330 4.12 19.82 6.04
N TYR A 331 4.70 18.74 6.58
CA TYR A 331 4.47 17.38 6.10
C TYR A 331 2.97 17.04 6.06
N GLU A 332 2.25 17.25 7.15
CA GLU A 332 0.81 17.04 7.24
C GLU A 332 0.05 17.87 6.20
N ARG A 333 0.36 19.16 6.06
CA ARG A 333 -0.26 20.07 5.10
C ARG A 333 -0.13 19.58 3.65
N LEU A 334 1.01 19.00 3.31
CA LEU A 334 1.28 18.48 1.97
C LEU A 334 0.62 17.13 1.72
N ARG A 335 0.65 16.23 2.71
CA ARG A 335 0.25 14.84 2.51
C ARG A 335 -1.23 14.55 2.79
N LEU A 336 -1.81 15.17 3.81
CA LEU A 336 -3.18 14.88 4.24
C LEU A 336 -4.22 15.04 3.12
N PRO A 337 -4.25 16.14 2.32
CA PRO A 337 -5.23 16.28 1.24
C PRO A 337 -5.09 15.18 0.18
N ARG A 338 -3.85 14.86 -0.21
CA ARG A 338 -3.55 13.85 -1.22
C ARG A 338 -3.94 12.45 -0.78
N ALA A 339 -3.56 12.03 0.42
CA ALA A 339 -3.90 10.73 0.96
C ALA A 339 -5.41 10.59 1.19
N SER A 340 -6.09 11.64 1.68
CA SER A 340 -7.55 11.64 1.84
C SER A 340 -8.29 11.50 0.51
N ARG A 341 -7.80 12.17 -0.54
CA ARG A 341 -8.32 11.99 -1.91
C ARG A 341 -8.15 10.55 -2.37
N MET A 342 -7.00 9.93 -2.09
CA MET A 342 -6.75 8.52 -2.43
C MET A 342 -7.66 7.56 -1.67
N GLN A 343 -7.91 7.79 -0.36
CA GLN A 343 -8.88 7.03 0.42
C GLN A 343 -10.27 7.09 -0.21
N ALA A 344 -10.73 8.29 -0.59
CA ALA A 344 -12.04 8.48 -1.21
C ALA A 344 -12.16 7.74 -2.55
N LEU A 345 -11.14 7.81 -3.42
CA LEU A 345 -11.12 7.09 -4.69
C LEU A 345 -11.10 5.57 -4.49
N SER A 346 -10.31 5.07 -3.54
CA SER A 346 -10.29 3.65 -3.21
C SER A 346 -11.67 3.16 -2.76
N SER A 347 -12.38 3.94 -1.95
CA SER A 347 -13.75 3.61 -1.52
C SER A 347 -14.76 3.65 -2.69
N ALA A 348 -14.66 4.64 -3.58
CA ALA A 348 -15.55 4.76 -4.74
C ALA A 348 -15.42 3.57 -5.71
N ASN A 349 -14.20 3.03 -5.87
CA ASN A 349 -13.98 1.87 -6.74
C ASN A 349 -14.67 0.59 -6.24
N LYS A 350 -15.01 0.48 -4.95
CA LYS A 350 -15.84 -0.64 -4.46
C LYS A 350 -17.14 -0.73 -5.27
N THR A 351 -17.92 0.34 -5.31
CA THR A 351 -19.18 0.37 -6.05
C THR A 351 -18.97 0.09 -7.53
N ARG A 352 -17.97 0.73 -8.14
CA ARG A 352 -17.68 0.59 -9.57
C ARG A 352 -17.34 -0.85 -9.97
N PHE A 353 -16.54 -1.56 -9.16
CA PHE A 353 -16.13 -2.93 -9.47
C PHE A 353 -17.23 -3.96 -9.21
N HIS A 354 -18.17 -3.64 -8.31
CA HIS A 354 -19.16 -4.57 -7.78
C HIS A 354 -20.59 -4.33 -8.30
N LEU A 355 -20.75 -3.50 -9.34
CA LEU A 355 -22.07 -3.25 -9.92
C LEU A 355 -22.79 -4.57 -10.27
N PRO A 356 -24.06 -4.71 -9.89
CA PRO A 356 -24.87 -5.84 -10.32
C PRO A 356 -25.07 -5.79 -11.83
N ASP A 357 -25.30 -6.94 -12.45
CA ASP A 357 -25.63 -6.98 -13.87
C ASP A 357 -26.90 -6.18 -14.14
N GLY A 358 -26.83 -5.29 -15.13
CA GLY A 358 -27.93 -4.41 -15.46
C GLY A 358 -27.49 -3.10 -16.13
N PRO A 359 -28.40 -2.11 -16.23
CA PRO A 359 -28.15 -0.87 -16.99
C PRO A 359 -26.92 -0.08 -16.51
N GLU A 360 -26.70 0.01 -15.20
CA GLU A 360 -25.55 0.76 -14.65
C GLU A 360 -24.23 0.08 -14.99
N GLN A 361 -24.17 -1.26 -14.89
CA GLN A 361 -23.01 -2.03 -15.30
C GLN A 361 -22.75 -1.91 -16.80
N GLN A 362 -23.80 -1.95 -17.64
CA GLN A 362 -23.68 -1.80 -19.09
C GLN A 362 -23.13 -0.42 -19.45
N ALA A 363 -23.67 0.64 -18.84
CA ALA A 363 -23.18 2.00 -19.04
C ALA A 363 -21.72 2.16 -18.64
N ARG A 364 -21.28 1.56 -17.50
CA ARG A 364 -19.87 1.52 -17.11
C ARG A 364 -19.01 0.82 -18.17
N ASP A 365 -19.42 -0.36 -18.63
CA ASP A 365 -18.67 -1.16 -19.59
C ASP A 365 -18.52 -0.42 -20.93
N GLU A 366 -19.58 0.23 -21.41
CA GLU A 366 -19.58 1.06 -22.62
C GLU A 366 -18.65 2.26 -22.47
N ALA A 367 -18.69 2.97 -21.34
CA ALA A 367 -17.81 4.10 -21.07
C ALA A 367 -16.34 3.67 -21.04
N MET A 368 -16.03 2.52 -20.41
CA MET A 368 -14.68 1.97 -20.39
C MET A 368 -14.20 1.59 -21.80
N ALA A 369 -15.03 0.92 -22.60
CA ALA A 369 -14.70 0.55 -23.97
C ALA A 369 -14.48 1.78 -24.88
N ALA A 370 -15.17 2.89 -24.60
CA ALA A 370 -15.02 4.17 -25.31
C ALA A 370 -13.78 4.98 -24.81
N GLY A 371 -12.99 4.45 -23.86
CA GLY A 371 -11.83 5.15 -23.31
C GLY A 371 -12.17 6.22 -22.26
N ALA A 372 -13.43 6.41 -21.92
CA ALA A 372 -13.87 7.27 -20.83
C ALA A 372 -13.65 6.52 -19.48
N THR A 373 -12.45 6.60 -18.97
CA THR A 373 -12.03 5.82 -17.80
C THR A 373 -11.18 6.62 -16.83
N ASP A 374 -11.31 6.32 -15.53
CA ASP A 374 -10.45 6.89 -14.47
C ASP A 374 -9.03 6.31 -14.48
N TRP A 375 -8.69 5.43 -15.44
CA TRP A 375 -7.40 4.78 -15.57
C TRP A 375 -6.62 5.22 -16.82
N SER A 376 -7.09 6.22 -17.55
CA SER A 376 -6.28 6.86 -18.60
C SER A 376 -5.07 7.56 -17.96
N TYR A 377 -3.98 7.68 -18.71
CA TYR A 377 -2.77 8.34 -18.22
C TYR A 377 -3.03 9.77 -17.75
N ASP A 378 -3.90 10.50 -18.42
CA ASP A 378 -4.23 11.89 -18.06
C ASP A 378 -5.01 11.94 -16.73
N VAL A 379 -5.92 11.00 -16.50
CA VAL A 379 -6.67 10.93 -15.24
C VAL A 379 -5.80 10.48 -14.07
N VAL A 380 -4.88 9.52 -14.28
CA VAL A 380 -3.98 9.07 -13.21
C VAL A 380 -2.71 9.89 -13.07
N ALA A 381 -2.49 10.90 -13.93
CA ALA A 381 -1.28 11.72 -13.91
C ALA A 381 -1.05 12.38 -12.55
N TRP A 382 -2.09 12.89 -11.88
CA TRP A 382 -1.96 13.45 -10.54
C TRP A 382 -1.44 12.45 -9.50
N ILE A 383 -1.57 11.14 -9.76
CA ILE A 383 -1.01 10.07 -8.91
C ILE A 383 0.43 9.80 -9.31
N TYR A 384 0.68 9.51 -10.59
CA TYR A 384 1.93 8.93 -11.06
C TYR A 384 3.02 9.97 -11.35
N ASP A 385 2.66 11.20 -11.73
CA ASP A 385 3.60 12.31 -11.91
C ASP A 385 4.07 12.94 -10.59
N HIS A 386 3.42 12.61 -9.47
CA HIS A 386 3.75 13.23 -8.18
C HIS A 386 5.17 12.90 -7.74
N ASP A 387 5.96 13.96 -7.49
CA ASP A 387 7.30 13.87 -6.90
C ASP A 387 7.25 14.27 -5.42
N ALA A 388 7.14 13.28 -4.56
CA ALA A 388 7.03 13.48 -3.11
C ALA A 388 8.34 13.97 -2.46
N ALA A 389 9.48 13.89 -3.16
CA ALA A 389 10.73 14.47 -2.71
C ALA A 389 10.80 15.99 -3.00
N ASN A 390 10.00 16.46 -3.98
CA ASN A 390 9.84 17.88 -4.30
C ASN A 390 8.35 18.25 -4.31
N PRO A 391 7.64 18.14 -3.18
CA PRO A 391 6.20 18.23 -3.15
C PRO A 391 5.72 19.64 -3.46
N VAL A 392 4.88 19.74 -4.50
CA VAL A 392 4.11 20.95 -4.79
C VAL A 392 2.71 20.77 -4.16
N PRO A 393 2.14 21.76 -3.47
CA PRO A 393 0.78 21.66 -2.96
C PRO A 393 -0.21 21.33 -4.08
N ASP A 394 -1.17 20.42 -3.80
CA ASP A 394 -2.25 20.10 -4.74
C ASP A 394 -2.97 21.40 -5.14
N GLY A 395 -2.99 21.70 -6.45
CA GLY A 395 -3.56 22.95 -7.01
C GLY A 395 -2.54 23.95 -7.54
N GLY A 396 -1.23 23.73 -7.35
CA GLY A 396 -0.17 24.49 -8.01
C GLY A 396 0.19 23.89 -9.37
N THR A 397 0.14 24.67 -10.42
CA THR A 397 0.70 24.29 -11.74
C THR A 397 2.20 24.02 -11.57
N PRO A 398 2.76 22.92 -12.10
CA PRO A 398 4.22 22.75 -12.16
C PRO A 398 4.83 23.92 -12.93
N ARG A 399 5.92 24.47 -12.39
CA ARG A 399 6.71 25.49 -13.11
C ARG A 399 7.52 24.86 -14.22
#